data_6f45a570ed9cb5ac21520ef0c3975802
#
_entry.id   6f45a570ed9cb5ac21520ef0c3975802
#
_cell.length_a   1.000
_cell.length_b   1.000
_cell.length_c   1.000
_cell.angle_alpha   90.00
_cell.angle_beta   90.00
_cell.angle_gamma   90.00
#
_symmetry.space_group_name_H-M   'P 1'
#
loop_
_entity.id
_entity.type
_entity.pdbx_description
1 polymer ?
#
loop_
_entity_poly.entity_id
_entity_poly.type
_entity_poly.pdbx_seq_one_letter_code
_entity_poly.pdbx_strand_id
1 'polypeptide(L)'
;MTMRFHAEPIEFSRQPGLGAPVWTGRAADGDDLMRFAVSVHRHDGRLAALWGEDRRQRGEGFRLHCVFALDEGHLWLGLDLPAESPSYPDLAGIFPAANRMQRATRD
;
A
#
# COMPACT_ATOMS: atom_id res chain seq x y z
N MET A 1 -2.26 -14.08 16.51
CA MET A 1 -2.85 -14.63 15.29
C MET A 1 -1.85 -14.49 14.15
N THR A 2 -1.62 -15.55 13.44
CA THR A 2 -0.67 -15.54 12.32
C THR A 2 -1.40 -15.12 11.05
N MET A 3 -0.80 -14.18 10.32
CA MET A 3 -1.36 -13.76 9.04
C MET A 3 -1.13 -14.85 8.00
N ARG A 4 -2.22 -15.32 7.36
CA ARG A 4 -2.11 -16.36 6.33
C ARG A 4 -1.59 -15.81 5.00
N PHE A 5 -1.89 -14.54 4.72
CA PHE A 5 -1.41 -13.89 3.51
C PHE A 5 0.08 -13.60 3.65
N HIS A 6 0.85 -13.95 2.64
CA HIS A 6 2.29 -13.72 2.63
C HIS A 6 2.72 -13.36 1.21
N ALA A 7 3.47 -12.27 1.07
CA ALA A 7 3.98 -11.82 -0.22
C ALA A 7 5.45 -11.40 -0.06
N GLU A 8 6.35 -12.26 -0.50
CA GLU A 8 7.77 -11.94 -0.58
C GLU A 8 8.00 -10.83 -1.60
N PRO A 9 8.94 -9.89 -1.40
CA PRO A 9 9.86 -9.79 -0.26
C PRO A 9 9.38 -8.85 0.86
N ILE A 10 8.11 -8.50 0.92
CA ILE A 10 7.61 -7.50 1.88
C ILE A 10 7.38 -8.14 3.25
N GLU A 11 8.00 -7.57 4.27
CA GLU A 11 7.81 -7.98 5.65
C GLU A 11 6.80 -7.07 6.33
N PHE A 12 5.94 -7.66 7.15
CA PHE A 12 4.89 -6.94 7.86
C PHE A 12 5.06 -7.06 9.36
N SER A 13 4.81 -5.94 10.05
CA SER A 13 4.79 -5.88 11.50
C SER A 13 3.39 -5.54 11.96
N ARG A 14 2.86 -6.30 12.93
CA ARG A 14 1.54 -6.04 13.48
C ARG A 14 1.59 -4.84 14.41
N GLN A 15 0.60 -3.93 14.24
CA GLN A 15 0.48 -2.75 15.10
C GLN A 15 -0.33 -3.10 16.34
N PRO A 16 0.23 -2.91 17.56
CA PRO A 16 -0.52 -3.19 18.78
C PRO A 16 -1.57 -2.13 19.08
N GLY A 17 -2.56 -2.50 19.87
CA GLY A 17 -3.53 -1.55 20.40
C GLY A 17 -4.66 -1.14 19.48
N LEU A 18 -4.72 -1.69 18.27
CA LEU A 18 -5.81 -1.42 17.33
C LEU A 18 -6.91 -2.48 17.45
N GLY A 19 -8.17 -2.06 17.26
CA GLY A 19 -9.32 -2.96 17.40
C GLY A 19 -9.30 -4.12 16.44
N ALA A 20 -9.02 -3.86 15.15
CA ALA A 20 -8.80 -4.90 14.15
C ALA A 20 -7.31 -5.08 13.94
N PRO A 21 -6.86 -6.29 13.55
CA PRO A 21 -5.44 -6.49 13.23
C PRO A 21 -5.01 -5.60 12.07
N VAL A 22 -3.90 -4.90 12.25
CA VAL A 22 -3.27 -4.09 11.19
C VAL A 22 -1.79 -4.43 11.13
N TRP A 23 -1.34 -4.77 9.93
CA TRP A 23 0.08 -5.03 9.67
C TRP A 23 0.63 -3.92 8.79
N THR A 24 1.82 -3.45 9.08
CA THR A 24 2.48 -2.41 8.29
C THR A 24 3.74 -2.95 7.65
N GLY A 25 4.04 -2.47 6.45
CA GLY A 25 5.24 -2.88 5.73
C GLY A 25 5.58 -1.84 4.68
N ARG A 26 6.68 -2.09 3.95
CA ARG A 26 7.16 -1.20 2.90
C ARG A 26 7.45 -1.96 1.63
N ALA A 27 7.03 -1.40 0.49
CA ALA A 27 7.47 -1.87 -0.81
C ALA A 27 8.82 -1.24 -1.15
N ALA A 28 9.70 -2.01 -1.78
CA ALA A 28 10.99 -1.51 -2.21
C ALA A 28 10.85 -0.56 -3.42
N ASP A 29 9.93 -0.87 -4.31
CA ASP A 29 9.68 -0.09 -5.52
C ASP A 29 8.27 -0.34 -6.04
N GLY A 30 7.94 0.26 -7.19
CA GLY A 30 6.62 0.11 -7.78
C GLY A 30 6.30 -1.32 -8.20
N ASP A 31 7.29 -2.08 -8.62
CA ASP A 31 7.09 -3.48 -9.00
C ASP A 31 6.70 -4.33 -7.80
N ASP A 32 7.31 -4.10 -6.64
CA ASP A 32 6.93 -4.77 -5.41
C ASP A 32 5.48 -4.47 -5.05
N LEU A 33 5.09 -3.19 -5.16
CA LEU A 33 3.72 -2.79 -4.87
C LEU A 33 2.74 -3.49 -5.80
N MET A 34 3.07 -3.57 -7.10
CA MET A 34 2.19 -4.20 -8.08
C MET A 34 2.05 -5.70 -7.80
N ARG A 35 3.16 -6.40 -7.52
CA ARG A 35 3.11 -7.83 -7.19
C ARG A 35 2.27 -8.08 -5.95
N PHE A 36 2.43 -7.21 -4.95
CA PHE A 36 1.66 -7.31 -3.72
C PHE A 36 0.17 -7.10 -3.98
N ALA A 37 -0.18 -6.09 -4.79
CA ALA A 37 -1.57 -5.80 -5.13
C ALA A 37 -2.23 -6.97 -5.85
N VAL A 38 -1.53 -7.60 -6.79
CA VAL A 38 -2.02 -8.79 -7.49
C VAL A 38 -2.30 -9.93 -6.49
N SER A 39 -1.38 -10.14 -5.54
CA SER A 39 -1.55 -11.18 -4.52
C SER A 39 -2.75 -10.91 -3.62
N VAL A 40 -2.95 -9.65 -3.23
CA VAL A 40 -4.12 -9.26 -2.43
C VAL A 40 -5.41 -9.56 -3.19
N HIS A 41 -5.45 -9.22 -4.47
CA HIS A 41 -6.61 -9.46 -5.30
C HIS A 41 -6.92 -10.96 -5.40
N ARG A 42 -5.90 -11.79 -5.54
CA ARG A 42 -6.06 -13.25 -5.61
C ARG A 42 -6.59 -13.86 -4.31
N HIS A 43 -6.41 -13.18 -3.20
CA HIS A 43 -6.92 -13.60 -1.88
C HIS A 43 -8.21 -12.88 -1.51
N ASP A 44 -8.94 -12.39 -2.51
CA ASP A 44 -10.22 -11.70 -2.32
C ASP A 44 -10.13 -10.45 -1.47
N GLY A 45 -8.93 -9.87 -1.40
CA GLY A 45 -8.73 -8.59 -0.72
C GLY A 45 -9.14 -7.42 -1.59
N ARG A 46 -9.22 -6.25 -0.97
CA ARG A 46 -9.60 -5.03 -1.68
C ARG A 46 -8.72 -3.86 -1.23
N LEU A 47 -8.63 -2.86 -2.08
CA LEU A 47 -7.97 -1.61 -1.74
C LEU A 47 -8.95 -0.75 -0.93
N ALA A 48 -8.63 -0.50 0.34
CA ALA A 48 -9.48 0.26 1.24
C ALA A 48 -9.17 1.74 1.23
N ALA A 49 -7.89 2.11 1.05
CA ALA A 49 -7.47 3.51 1.02
C ALA A 49 -6.16 3.65 0.28
N LEU A 50 -5.96 4.83 -0.33
CA LEU A 50 -4.71 5.17 -0.98
C LEU A 50 -4.54 6.68 -0.89
N TRP A 51 -3.36 7.14 -0.42
CA TRP A 51 -3.07 8.56 -0.36
C TRP A 51 -1.57 8.81 -0.45
N GLY A 52 -1.21 10.06 -0.79
CA GLY A 52 0.18 10.50 -0.84
C GLY A 52 0.53 11.38 0.34
N GLU A 53 1.76 11.28 0.80
CA GLU A 53 2.30 12.12 1.85
C GLU A 53 3.51 12.87 1.29
N ASP A 54 3.49 14.20 1.38
CA ASP A 54 4.60 15.04 0.95
C ASP A 54 5.61 15.14 2.08
N ARG A 55 6.79 14.57 1.87
CA ARG A 55 7.87 14.55 2.85
C ARG A 55 9.09 15.33 2.39
N ARG A 56 8.91 16.21 1.40
CA ARG A 56 10.04 16.98 0.84
C ARG A 56 10.68 17.92 1.86
N GLN A 57 9.90 18.43 2.81
CA GLN A 57 10.44 19.29 3.87
C GLN A 57 11.41 18.54 4.78
N ARG A 58 11.30 17.22 4.83
CA ARG A 58 12.22 16.36 5.58
C ARG A 58 13.34 15.82 4.70
N GLY A 59 13.38 16.22 3.42
CA GLY A 59 14.36 15.70 2.47
C GLY A 59 14.06 14.27 2.02
N GLU A 60 12.83 13.77 2.20
CA GLU A 60 12.49 12.38 1.96
C GLU A 60 11.61 12.15 0.71
N GLY A 61 11.31 13.21 -0.05
CA GLY A 61 10.48 13.10 -1.24
C GLY A 61 9.01 12.90 -0.90
N PHE A 62 8.38 11.89 -1.49
CA PHE A 62 6.98 11.56 -1.27
C PHE A 62 6.85 10.12 -0.76
N ARG A 63 5.78 9.85 -0.05
CA ARG A 63 5.43 8.48 0.33
C ARG A 63 4.00 8.19 -0.07
N LEU A 64 3.81 7.11 -0.83
CA LEU A 64 2.47 6.61 -1.15
C LEU A 64 2.07 5.61 -0.08
N HIS A 65 0.85 5.75 0.42
CA HIS A 65 0.28 4.83 1.40
C HIS A 65 -0.89 4.09 0.78
N CYS A 66 -0.90 2.77 0.92
CA CYS A 66 -1.98 1.91 0.46
C CYS A 66 -2.44 1.04 1.63
N VAL A 67 -3.75 0.99 1.87
CA VAL A 67 -4.32 0.10 2.86
C VAL A 67 -5.19 -0.91 2.13
N PHE A 68 -4.90 -2.19 2.32
CA PHE A 68 -5.66 -3.29 1.74
C PHE A 68 -6.43 -4.01 2.84
N ALA A 69 -7.67 -4.38 2.55
CA ALA A 69 -8.52 -5.11 3.49
C ALA A 69 -8.59 -6.58 3.09
N LEU A 70 -8.32 -7.45 4.03
CA LEU A 70 -8.41 -8.90 3.91
C LEU A 70 -9.24 -9.44 5.08
N ASP A 71 -9.64 -10.71 5.00
CA ASP A 71 -10.37 -11.33 6.10
C ASP A 71 -9.58 -11.32 7.42
N GLU A 72 -8.27 -11.46 7.34
CA GLU A 72 -7.40 -11.47 8.51
C GLU A 72 -7.21 -10.08 9.14
N GLY A 73 -7.50 -9.01 8.41
CA GLY A 73 -7.31 -7.66 8.89
C GLY A 73 -6.87 -6.73 7.77
N HIS A 74 -6.14 -5.68 8.12
CA HIS A 74 -5.68 -4.67 7.17
C HIS A 74 -4.17 -4.72 6.99
N LEU A 75 -3.73 -4.48 5.75
CA LEU A 75 -2.32 -4.37 5.40
C LEU A 75 -2.04 -2.94 4.95
N TRP A 76 -1.19 -2.24 5.68
CA TRP A 76 -0.82 -0.86 5.39
C TRP A 76 0.58 -0.85 4.79
N LEU A 77 0.66 -0.56 3.50
CA LEU A 77 1.91 -0.62 2.75
C LEU A 77 2.37 0.79 2.36
N GLY A 78 3.62 1.10 2.62
CA GLY A 78 4.24 2.36 2.22
C GLY A 78 5.19 2.16 1.06
N LEU A 79 5.23 3.14 0.15
CA LEU A 79 6.16 3.17 -0.97
C LEU A 79 6.78 4.56 -1.04
N ASP A 80 8.10 4.63 -0.88
CA ASP A 80 8.81 5.90 -0.99
C ASP A 80 9.06 6.24 -2.46
N LEU A 81 8.79 7.50 -2.82
CA LEU A 81 8.95 8.00 -4.17
C LEU A 81 9.94 9.17 -4.18
N PRO A 82 10.84 9.24 -5.18
CA PRO A 82 11.78 10.36 -5.25
C PRO A 82 11.05 11.67 -5.55
N ALA A 83 11.60 12.79 -5.02
CA ALA A 83 11.00 14.10 -5.21
C ALA A 83 11.02 14.53 -6.68
N GLU A 84 12.06 14.14 -7.41
CA GLU A 84 12.30 14.55 -8.79
C GLU A 84 11.32 13.88 -9.77
N SER A 85 10.91 12.67 -9.47
CA SER A 85 10.07 11.90 -10.40
C SER A 85 9.15 10.97 -9.59
N PRO A 86 8.15 11.52 -8.90
CA PRO A 86 7.24 10.71 -8.09
C PRO A 86 6.24 9.98 -9.00
N SER A 87 6.52 8.72 -9.28
CA SER A 87 5.61 7.90 -10.07
C SER A 87 5.38 6.56 -9.37
N TYR A 88 4.18 6.01 -9.54
CA TYR A 88 3.81 4.74 -8.97
C TYR A 88 2.88 4.00 -9.93
N PRO A 89 2.77 2.66 -9.80
CA PRO A 89 1.95 1.89 -10.73
C PRO A 89 0.46 2.23 -10.61
N ASP A 90 -0.25 2.11 -11.73
CA ASP A 90 -1.69 2.31 -11.76
C ASP A 90 -2.37 1.04 -11.25
N LEU A 91 -3.04 1.15 -10.11
CA LEU A 91 -3.74 0.03 -9.49
C LEU A 91 -5.17 -0.13 -9.99
N ALA A 92 -5.67 0.77 -10.85
CA ALA A 92 -7.05 0.73 -11.31
C ALA A 92 -7.37 -0.51 -12.13
N GLY A 93 -6.37 -1.11 -12.78
CA GLY A 93 -6.55 -2.36 -13.52
C GLY A 93 -6.82 -3.56 -12.64
N ILE A 94 -6.40 -3.50 -11.36
CA ILE A 94 -6.62 -4.56 -10.39
C ILE A 94 -7.79 -4.20 -9.46
N PHE A 95 -7.81 -2.96 -8.99
CA PHE A 95 -8.84 -2.47 -8.08
C PHE A 95 -9.47 -1.23 -8.70
N PRO A 96 -10.67 -1.33 -9.30
CA PRO A 96 -11.29 -0.20 -9.98
C PRO A 96 -11.47 1.04 -9.09
N ALA A 97 -11.69 0.86 -7.79
CA ALA A 97 -11.81 1.97 -6.86
C ALA A 97 -10.54 2.82 -6.78
N ALA A 98 -9.38 2.27 -7.16
CA ALA A 98 -8.12 2.98 -7.12
C ALA A 98 -8.09 4.20 -8.04
N ASN A 99 -8.88 4.18 -9.12
CA ASN A 99 -8.90 5.27 -10.08
C ASN A 99 -9.22 6.61 -9.40
N ARG A 100 -10.26 6.64 -8.57
CA ARG A 100 -10.65 7.84 -7.83
C ARG A 100 -9.60 8.23 -6.80
N MET A 101 -9.08 7.24 -6.07
CA MET A 101 -8.08 7.48 -5.03
C MET A 101 -6.79 8.02 -5.60
N GLN A 102 -6.35 7.49 -6.75
CA GLN A 102 -5.12 7.93 -7.40
C GLN A 102 -5.24 9.34 -7.96
N ARG A 103 -6.42 9.74 -8.43
CA ARG A 103 -6.66 11.12 -8.85
C ARG A 103 -6.47 12.09 -7.70
N ALA A 104 -7.06 11.79 -6.55
CA ALA A 104 -6.92 12.64 -5.36
C ALA A 104 -5.46 12.76 -4.92
N THR A 105 -4.69 11.68 -5.07
CA THR A 105 -3.27 11.69 -4.73
C THR A 105 -2.45 12.57 -5.67
N ARG A 106 -2.80 12.59 -6.96
CA ARG A 106 -2.09 13.41 -7.95
C ARG A 106 -2.38 14.90 -7.81
N ASP A 107 -3.57 15.21 -7.40
CA ASP A 107 -4.00 16.60 -7.23
C ASP A 107 -3.50 17.20 -5.92
#